data_2da31b9d84d91f4471686093e77eeea0
#
_entry.id   2da31b9d84d91f4471686093e77eeea0
#
_cell.length_a   1.000
_cell.length_b   1.000
_cell.length_c   1.000
_cell.angle_alpha   90.00
_cell.angle_beta   90.00
_cell.angle_gamma   90.00
#
_symmetry.space_group_name_H-M   'P 1'
#
loop_
_entity.id
_entity.type
_entity.pdbx_description
1 polymer ?
#
loop_
_entity_poly.entity_id
_entity_poly.type
_entity_poly.pdbx_seq_one_letter_code
_entity_poly.pdbx_strand_id
1 'polypeptide(L)'
;MTQLGFFVDVSKCSGCKTCAVACKDAHNLPVGMNFRKVHEYAGGNWKQAADGSWAQDVFGYYVSLGCNHCSDPACVKVCPTKAHHKRAEDGLVVIDATKCIGCGLCAQACPYHAPVLDETAHKMRKCDAC
;
A
#
# COMPACT_ATOMS: atom_id res chain seq x y z
N MET A 1 -7.95 -13.33 -19.20
CA MET A 1 -7.99 -12.07 -18.41
C MET A 1 -6.57 -11.75 -17.97
N THR A 2 -6.07 -10.60 -18.30
CA THR A 2 -4.75 -10.15 -17.85
C THR A 2 -4.90 -9.54 -16.44
N GLN A 3 -4.00 -9.89 -15.51
CA GLN A 3 -3.93 -9.27 -14.19
C GLN A 3 -2.60 -8.52 -14.08
N LEU A 4 -2.68 -7.20 -14.03
CA LEU A 4 -1.51 -6.37 -13.77
C LEU A 4 -1.21 -6.30 -12.26
N GLY A 5 0.03 -6.08 -11.92
CA GLY A 5 0.50 -5.96 -10.54
C GLY A 5 1.87 -5.29 -10.47
N PHE A 6 2.31 -5.03 -9.25
CA PHE A 6 3.64 -4.49 -8.97
C PHE A 6 4.58 -5.61 -8.52
N PHE A 7 5.77 -5.62 -9.06
CA PHE A 7 6.87 -6.43 -8.56
C PHE A 7 7.82 -5.55 -7.73
N VAL A 8 8.14 -5.98 -6.52
CA VAL A 8 9.10 -5.32 -5.63
C VAL A 8 10.15 -6.32 -5.18
N ASP A 9 11.40 -6.09 -5.55
CA ASP A 9 12.53 -6.88 -5.07
C ASP A 9 13.00 -6.34 -3.71
N VAL A 10 12.57 -6.97 -2.65
CA VAL A 10 12.90 -6.58 -1.27
C VAL A 10 14.39 -6.67 -0.98
N SER A 11 15.12 -7.58 -1.66
CA SER A 11 16.57 -7.74 -1.49
C SER A 11 17.37 -6.53 -1.97
N LYS A 12 16.78 -5.72 -2.86
CA LYS A 12 17.40 -4.52 -3.44
C LYS A 12 16.81 -3.22 -2.89
N CYS A 13 15.79 -3.29 -2.04
CA CYS A 13 15.16 -2.11 -1.50
C CYS A 13 16.02 -1.49 -0.38
N SER A 14 16.48 -0.26 -0.59
CA SER A 14 17.27 0.51 0.39
C SER A 14 16.42 1.36 1.33
N GLY A 15 15.09 1.36 1.19
CA GLY A 15 14.20 2.17 2.01
C GLY A 15 14.21 3.67 1.70
N CYS A 16 14.72 4.08 0.53
CA CYS A 16 14.88 5.50 0.16
C CYS A 16 13.56 6.28 0.02
N LYS A 17 12.41 5.59 -0.02
CA LYS A 17 11.05 6.17 -0.12
C LYS A 17 10.78 6.95 -1.42
N THR A 18 11.68 6.97 -2.39
CA THR A 18 11.49 7.66 -3.68
C THR A 18 10.22 7.20 -4.38
N CYS A 19 9.90 5.89 -4.35
CA CYS A 19 8.67 5.35 -4.92
C CYS A 19 7.40 5.91 -4.24
N ALA A 20 7.45 6.21 -2.94
CA ALA A 20 6.34 6.82 -2.22
C ALA A 20 6.18 8.30 -2.60
N VAL A 21 7.29 9.03 -2.70
CA VAL A 21 7.29 10.44 -3.12
C VAL A 21 6.82 10.58 -4.57
N ALA A 22 7.34 9.78 -5.49
CA ALA A 22 6.92 9.79 -6.89
C ALA A 22 5.41 9.52 -7.06
N CYS A 23 4.88 8.53 -6.31
CA CYS A 23 3.45 8.25 -6.30
C CYS A 23 2.64 9.43 -5.75
N LYS A 24 3.15 10.08 -4.70
CA LYS A 24 2.51 11.25 -4.10
C LYS A 24 2.44 12.42 -5.07
N ASP A 25 3.53 12.70 -5.76
CA ASP A 25 3.61 13.80 -6.73
C ASP A 25 2.72 13.53 -7.94
N ALA A 26 2.79 12.32 -8.51
CA ALA A 26 1.97 11.93 -9.66
C ALA A 26 0.46 12.07 -9.43
N HIS A 27 0.00 11.86 -8.19
CA HIS A 27 -1.40 11.94 -7.82
C HIS A 27 -1.79 13.23 -7.08
N ASN A 28 -0.85 14.18 -6.92
CA ASN A 28 -1.04 15.42 -6.18
C ASN A 28 -1.70 15.17 -4.81
N LEU A 29 -1.11 14.25 -4.03
CA LEU A 29 -1.68 13.86 -2.74
C LEU A 29 -1.31 14.86 -1.64
N PRO A 30 -2.27 15.31 -0.83
CA PRO A 30 -2.01 16.22 0.28
C PRO A 30 -1.15 15.56 1.38
N VAL A 31 -0.69 16.36 2.32
CA VAL A 31 0.04 15.89 3.49
C VAL A 31 -0.81 14.86 4.25
N GLY A 32 -0.18 13.77 4.68
CA GLY A 32 -0.86 12.67 5.39
C GLY A 32 -1.43 11.58 4.49
N MET A 33 -1.69 11.85 3.20
CA MET A 33 -2.20 10.85 2.27
C MET A 33 -1.07 10.20 1.47
N ASN A 34 -1.00 8.87 1.50
CA ASN A 34 -0.03 8.09 0.74
C ASN A 34 -0.67 6.82 0.20
N PHE A 35 -0.55 6.59 -1.11
CA PHE A 35 -1.01 5.34 -1.74
C PHE A 35 0.04 4.24 -1.67
N ARG A 36 1.32 4.61 -1.60
CA ARG A 36 2.43 3.70 -1.41
C ARG A 36 3.21 4.07 -0.16
N LYS A 37 3.54 3.06 0.65
CA LYS A 37 4.29 3.20 1.91
C LYS A 37 5.49 2.27 1.88
N VAL A 38 6.60 2.71 2.47
CA VAL A 38 7.79 1.88 2.66
C VAL A 38 7.88 1.56 4.14
N HIS A 39 7.72 0.28 4.46
CA HIS A 39 7.80 -0.24 5.82
C HIS A 39 9.20 -0.77 6.07
N GLU A 40 9.74 -0.46 7.24
CA GLU A 40 10.99 -1.00 7.74
C GLU A 40 10.70 -2.16 8.68
N TYR A 41 11.42 -3.25 8.51
CA TYR A 41 11.43 -4.39 9.40
C TYR A 41 12.86 -4.59 9.88
N ALA A 42 13.10 -4.40 11.16
CA ALA A 42 14.40 -4.55 11.79
C ALA A 42 14.28 -5.32 13.08
N GLY A 43 15.32 -6.05 13.43
CA GLY A 43 15.37 -6.85 14.64
C GLY A 43 16.76 -7.40 14.90
N GLY A 44 16.86 -8.33 15.85
CA GLY A 44 18.11 -8.93 16.29
C GLY A 44 18.65 -8.34 17.58
N ASN A 45 19.73 -8.92 18.09
CA ASN A 45 20.33 -8.58 19.36
C ASN A 45 21.86 -8.62 19.29
N TRP A 46 22.49 -8.02 20.29
CA TRP A 46 23.89 -8.21 20.59
C TRP A 46 24.06 -9.34 21.62
N LYS A 47 25.02 -10.20 21.39
CA LYS A 47 25.37 -11.33 22.29
C LYS A 47 26.85 -11.22 22.70
N GLN A 48 27.12 -11.31 24.00
CA GLN A 48 28.46 -11.35 24.49
C GLN A 48 28.92 -12.82 24.56
N ALA A 49 30.07 -13.11 23.98
CA ALA A 49 30.72 -14.41 24.09
C ALA A 49 31.51 -14.55 25.44
N ALA A 50 31.89 -15.76 25.80
CA ALA A 50 32.60 -16.03 27.05
C ALA A 50 33.99 -15.36 27.10
N ASP A 51 34.59 -15.04 25.96
CA ASP A 51 35.86 -14.33 25.82
C ASP A 51 35.73 -12.80 25.94
N GLY A 52 34.51 -12.30 26.17
CA GLY A 52 34.19 -10.86 26.26
C GLY A 52 33.95 -10.18 24.93
N SER A 53 34.10 -10.85 23.82
CA SER A 53 33.77 -10.30 22.49
C SER A 53 32.26 -10.16 22.30
N TRP A 54 31.86 -9.25 21.41
CA TRP A 54 30.45 -9.03 21.06
C TRP A 54 30.19 -9.46 19.60
N ALA A 55 29.15 -10.24 19.42
CA ALA A 55 28.61 -10.60 18.12
C ALA A 55 27.17 -10.08 17.98
N GLN A 56 26.77 -9.75 16.77
CA GLN A 56 25.42 -9.27 16.50
C GLN A 56 24.72 -10.16 15.45
N ASP A 57 23.42 -10.31 15.59
CA ASP A 57 22.54 -10.96 14.62
C ASP A 57 21.47 -9.98 14.09
N VAL A 58 21.80 -8.70 14.06
CA VAL A 58 20.90 -7.62 13.61
C VAL A 58 20.56 -7.78 12.13
N PHE A 59 19.29 -7.62 11.81
CA PHE A 59 18.80 -7.59 10.43
C PHE A 59 17.90 -6.38 10.22
N GLY A 60 17.83 -5.91 8.98
CA GLY A 60 16.90 -4.86 8.57
C GLY A 60 16.64 -4.96 7.08
N TYR A 61 15.37 -4.80 6.70
CA TYR A 61 14.95 -4.74 5.30
C TYR A 61 13.72 -3.87 5.16
N TYR A 62 13.42 -3.48 3.92
CA TYR A 62 12.32 -2.60 3.60
C TYR A 62 11.35 -3.26 2.63
N VAL A 63 10.05 -3.00 2.83
CA VAL A 63 9.00 -3.46 1.92
C VAL A 63 8.21 -2.25 1.43
N SER A 64 8.25 -2.02 0.12
CA SER A 64 7.42 -0.99 -0.52
C SER A 64 6.06 -1.59 -0.87
N LEU A 65 5.02 -1.13 -0.18
CA LEU A 65 3.68 -1.68 -0.28
C LEU A 65 2.68 -0.59 -0.73
N GLY A 66 1.83 -0.95 -1.68
CA GLY A 66 0.69 -0.17 -2.11
C GLY A 66 -0.57 -1.05 -2.17
N CYS A 67 -1.54 -0.66 -3.00
CA CYS A 67 -2.68 -1.54 -3.29
C CYS A 67 -2.21 -2.75 -4.11
N ASN A 68 -2.62 -3.95 -3.69
CA ASN A 68 -2.27 -5.20 -4.37
C ASN A 68 -3.22 -5.56 -5.52
N HIS A 69 -4.25 -4.75 -5.79
CA HIS A 69 -5.26 -5.01 -6.82
C HIS A 69 -5.75 -6.47 -6.82
N CYS A 70 -6.14 -6.95 -5.64
CA CYS A 70 -6.43 -8.34 -5.29
C CYS A 70 -7.25 -9.09 -6.35
N SER A 71 -7.01 -10.39 -6.49
CA SER A 71 -7.84 -11.26 -7.32
C SER A 71 -9.27 -11.35 -6.79
N ASP A 72 -9.42 -11.42 -5.45
CA ASP A 72 -10.70 -11.39 -4.74
C ASP A 72 -10.75 -10.18 -3.77
N PRO A 73 -11.11 -8.98 -4.27
CA PRO A 73 -10.98 -7.74 -3.50
C PRO A 73 -12.12 -7.55 -2.48
N ALA A 74 -11.82 -7.65 -1.19
CA ALA A 74 -12.77 -7.38 -0.11
C ALA A 74 -13.38 -5.97 -0.20
N CYS A 75 -12.59 -4.98 -0.61
CA CYS A 75 -13.06 -3.60 -0.76
C CYS A 75 -14.15 -3.41 -1.83
N VAL A 76 -14.19 -4.27 -2.85
CA VAL A 76 -15.27 -4.31 -3.85
C VAL A 76 -16.53 -4.91 -3.25
N LYS A 77 -16.38 -6.00 -2.48
CA LYS A 77 -17.52 -6.72 -1.88
C LYS A 77 -18.31 -5.87 -0.89
N VAL A 78 -17.63 -5.03 -0.13
CA VAL A 78 -18.27 -4.20 0.91
C VAL A 78 -18.75 -2.85 0.41
N CYS A 79 -18.52 -2.48 -0.85
CA CYS A 79 -18.91 -1.17 -1.37
C CYS A 79 -20.41 -1.10 -1.66
N PRO A 80 -21.21 -0.33 -0.90
CA PRO A 80 -22.66 -0.29 -1.05
C PRO A 80 -23.10 0.36 -2.37
N THR A 81 -22.32 1.32 -2.88
CA THR A 81 -22.62 2.03 -4.12
C THR A 81 -21.96 1.40 -5.34
N LYS A 82 -21.21 0.29 -5.16
CA LYS A 82 -20.42 -0.33 -6.24
C LYS A 82 -19.44 0.64 -6.93
N ALA A 83 -19.01 1.69 -6.20
CA ALA A 83 -17.97 2.61 -6.67
C ALA A 83 -16.63 1.89 -6.83
N HIS A 84 -16.30 0.97 -5.90
CA HIS A 84 -15.19 0.04 -6.07
C HIS A 84 -15.57 -1.05 -7.06
N HIS A 85 -14.75 -1.25 -8.06
CA HIS A 85 -14.92 -2.34 -9.01
C HIS A 85 -13.57 -2.84 -9.52
N LYS A 86 -13.56 -4.06 -10.02
CA LYS A 86 -12.41 -4.67 -10.68
C LYS A 86 -12.59 -4.57 -12.18
N ARG A 87 -11.64 -3.98 -12.88
CA ARG A 87 -11.66 -3.88 -14.33
C ARG A 87 -11.40 -5.26 -14.96
N ALA A 88 -12.11 -5.59 -16.01
CA ALA A 88 -11.99 -6.88 -16.69
C ALA A 88 -10.77 -6.95 -17.61
N GLU A 89 -10.37 -5.83 -18.18
CA GLU A 89 -9.30 -5.69 -19.15
C GLU A 89 -7.91 -5.91 -18.56
N ASP A 90 -7.67 -5.43 -17.36
CA ASP A 90 -6.33 -5.43 -16.72
C ASP A 90 -6.32 -5.98 -15.28
N GLY A 91 -7.48 -6.32 -14.74
CA GLY A 91 -7.64 -6.83 -13.39
C GLY A 91 -7.40 -5.81 -12.28
N LEU A 92 -7.23 -4.54 -12.59
CA LEU A 92 -7.04 -3.52 -11.58
C LEU A 92 -8.33 -3.20 -10.83
N VAL A 93 -8.19 -2.98 -9.54
CA VAL A 93 -9.30 -2.53 -8.69
C VAL A 93 -9.26 -1.01 -8.62
N VAL A 94 -10.31 -0.35 -9.04
CA VAL A 94 -10.41 1.11 -9.12
C VAL A 94 -11.65 1.63 -8.40
N ILE A 95 -11.69 2.95 -8.17
CA ILE A 95 -12.81 3.65 -7.54
C ILE A 95 -13.41 4.63 -8.54
N ASP A 96 -14.70 4.52 -8.78
CA ASP A 96 -15.48 5.53 -9.46
C ASP A 96 -15.84 6.66 -8.48
N ALA A 97 -15.16 7.79 -8.58
CA ALA A 97 -15.36 8.93 -7.70
C ALA A 97 -16.77 9.51 -7.78
N THR A 98 -17.48 9.33 -8.91
CA THR A 98 -18.86 9.84 -9.07
C THR A 98 -19.86 9.07 -8.22
N LYS A 99 -19.63 7.78 -8.00
CA LYS A 99 -20.47 6.88 -7.19
C LYS A 99 -20.04 6.79 -5.73
N CYS A 100 -18.80 7.17 -5.42
CA CYS A 100 -18.26 7.05 -4.08
C CYS A 100 -18.94 8.06 -3.14
N ILE A 101 -19.38 7.58 -1.96
CA ILE A 101 -19.99 8.41 -0.91
C ILE A 101 -19.06 8.66 0.28
N GLY A 102 -17.81 8.21 0.23
CA GLY A 102 -16.82 8.43 1.29
C GLY A 102 -17.06 7.66 2.58
N CYS A 103 -17.86 6.59 2.59
CA CYS A 103 -18.27 5.88 3.81
C CYS A 103 -17.15 5.14 4.57
N GLY A 104 -15.97 4.95 3.97
CA GLY A 104 -14.81 4.33 4.63
C GLY A 104 -14.83 2.80 4.74
N LEU A 105 -15.91 2.12 4.41
CA LEU A 105 -16.02 0.66 4.56
C LEU A 105 -14.91 -0.11 3.80
N CYS A 106 -14.52 0.37 2.64
CA CYS A 106 -13.44 -0.23 1.86
C CYS A 106 -12.07 -0.13 2.54
N ALA A 107 -11.82 0.93 3.31
CA ALA A 107 -10.59 1.07 4.10
C ALA A 107 -10.58 0.08 5.29
N GLN A 108 -11.72 -0.10 5.94
CA GLN A 108 -11.86 -1.05 7.05
C GLN A 108 -11.74 -2.51 6.60
N ALA A 109 -12.30 -2.84 5.43
CA ALA A 109 -12.24 -4.19 4.88
C ALA A 109 -10.87 -4.55 4.27
N CYS A 110 -10.02 -3.57 3.99
CA CYS A 110 -8.72 -3.80 3.37
C CYS A 110 -7.67 -4.14 4.43
N PRO A 111 -7.07 -5.36 4.42
CA PRO A 111 -6.05 -5.73 5.41
C PRO A 111 -4.76 -4.91 5.28
N TYR A 112 -4.57 -4.24 4.14
CA TYR A 112 -3.39 -3.39 3.88
C TYR A 112 -3.68 -1.89 4.08
N HIS A 113 -4.91 -1.52 4.43
CA HIS A 113 -5.35 -0.13 4.55
C HIS A 113 -4.99 0.73 3.33
N ALA A 114 -5.15 0.16 2.13
CA ALA A 114 -4.80 0.83 0.89
C ALA A 114 -5.75 1.97 0.49
N PRO A 115 -7.10 1.85 0.63
CA PRO A 115 -7.99 2.98 0.41
C PRO A 115 -7.86 4.02 1.52
N VAL A 116 -7.75 5.29 1.16
CA VAL A 116 -7.69 6.44 2.08
C VAL A 116 -8.80 7.42 1.78
N LEU A 117 -9.31 8.10 2.81
CA LEU A 117 -10.33 9.13 2.66
C LEU A 117 -9.65 10.46 2.28
N ASP A 118 -10.10 11.04 1.20
CA ASP A 118 -9.84 12.44 0.87
C ASP A 118 -10.90 13.29 1.59
N GLU A 119 -10.50 13.91 2.68
CA GLU A 119 -11.40 14.68 3.55
C GLU A 119 -11.97 15.92 2.83
N THR A 120 -11.18 16.51 1.93
CA THR A 120 -11.62 17.68 1.15
C THR A 120 -12.70 17.33 0.13
N ALA A 121 -12.52 16.21 -0.58
CA ALA A 121 -13.47 15.76 -1.58
C ALA A 121 -14.58 14.87 -0.99
N HIS A 122 -14.46 14.42 0.26
CA HIS A 122 -15.32 13.41 0.88
C HIS A 122 -15.45 12.13 0.03
N LYS A 123 -14.36 11.70 -0.55
CA LYS A 123 -14.28 10.52 -1.42
C LYS A 123 -13.14 9.62 -1.00
N MET A 124 -13.32 8.32 -1.19
CA MET A 124 -12.21 7.39 -1.02
C MET A 124 -11.30 7.44 -2.24
N ARG A 125 -10.00 7.39 -2.00
CA ARG A 125 -8.97 7.33 -3.03
C ARG A 125 -7.99 6.18 -2.73
N LYS A 126 -7.37 5.65 -3.75
CA LYS A 126 -6.32 4.63 -3.63
C LYS A 126 -5.46 4.58 -4.89
N CYS A 127 -4.40 3.79 -4.86
CA CYS A 127 -3.59 3.46 -6.02
C CYS A 127 -4.46 2.97 -7.19
N ASP A 128 -4.24 3.50 -8.37
CA ASP A 128 -4.88 3.14 -9.66
C ASP A 128 -3.91 2.48 -10.64
N ALA A 129 -2.68 2.23 -10.17
CA ALA A 129 -1.55 1.65 -10.90
C ALA A 129 -0.88 2.60 -11.92
N CYS A 130 -1.14 3.92 -11.82
CA CYS A 130 -0.55 5.00 -12.64
C CYS A 130 -0.89 4.89 -14.12
#